data_2c29e11fa252777e774bf9dcd71cfd17
#
_entry.id   2c29e11fa252777e774bf9dcd71cfd17
#
_cell.length_a   1.000
_cell.length_b   1.000
_cell.length_c   1.000
_cell.angle_alpha   90.00
_cell.angle_beta   90.00
_cell.angle_gamma   90.00
#
_symmetry.space_group_name_H-M   'P 1'
#
loop_
_entity.id
_entity.type
_entity.pdbx_description
1 polymer ?
#
loop_
_entity_poly.entity_id
_entity_poly.type
_entity_poly.pdbx_seq_one_letter_code
_entity_poly.pdbx_strand_id
1 'polypeptide(L)'
;SEMCIRDSLNPKAVFNDGTPIDIDALKATWQIQRDPDGEYKIAAAGIYEFIESVEAIDGDRYHARVVFKTAHNPVKGLLFGGILHPAMLDVNLFNEGFVDNPHPELGCGPFTLAPNGWNSSEKTFTAVPNDKWWGEKPKLDRIVVREMADAAARAAYKNGELDVVESRTLSAYNEMKDVANSEIRRGRRLFAGGMNLNAEHITDVAVRKAIFLGIDRGALAKIRFQGLPYEEEVPGSMLLLGSSQYYRDNYPARNPEEARKVLEKAGYTKSGDFYAKDGKTITLKLTTFGDDATTKGQAQTFIQSMKEIGINFELDSRAQSEFSKVVGNREYDVSISGFGVTSEPTSAAEYFYHSKNWNGVGTPEIDAMVDEMVTILDDAKRAEKCNEIEKKHMSEVCLFIPFLNGPDFKACRPKLANYGAFLFRSLDWSTVGWMA
;
A
#
# COMPACT_ATOMS: atom_id res chain seq x y z
N SER A 1 -6.33 15.62 -29.34
CA SER A 1 -5.15 16.46 -29.06
C SER A 1 -4.11 15.62 -28.36
N GLU A 2 -2.91 15.61 -28.91
CA GLU A 2 -1.76 14.90 -28.37
C GLU A 2 -1.42 15.45 -26.97
N MET A 3 -1.44 14.59 -25.96
CA MET A 3 -1.01 14.96 -24.62
C MET A 3 0.46 14.63 -24.46
N CYS A 4 1.30 15.59 -24.10
CA CYS A 4 2.70 15.36 -23.80
C CYS A 4 3.15 16.12 -22.54
N ILE A 5 4.08 15.51 -21.82
CA ILE A 5 4.81 16.15 -20.71
C ILE A 5 6.21 16.46 -21.20
N ARG A 6 6.72 17.62 -20.77
CA ARG A 6 8.12 17.98 -20.95
C ARG A 6 8.80 18.02 -19.60
N ASP A 7 9.91 17.36 -19.47
CA ASP A 7 10.68 17.27 -18.25
C ASP A 7 12.17 17.57 -18.50
N SER A 8 12.85 18.05 -17.48
CA SER A 8 14.26 18.42 -17.54
C SER A 8 15.03 17.63 -16.48
N LEU A 9 16.02 16.89 -16.91
CA LEU A 9 16.91 16.11 -16.06
C LEU A 9 18.13 16.95 -15.65
N ASN A 10 18.64 16.69 -14.45
CA ASN A 10 19.83 17.39 -14.00
C ASN A 10 21.09 16.81 -14.67
N PRO A 11 21.84 17.58 -15.47
CA PRO A 11 23.02 17.07 -16.17
C PRO A 11 24.14 16.56 -15.26
N LYS A 12 24.10 16.88 -13.97
CA LYS A 12 25.06 16.40 -12.97
C LYS A 12 24.64 15.05 -12.35
N ALA A 13 23.39 14.62 -12.59
CA ALA A 13 22.87 13.40 -12.02
C ALA A 13 23.47 12.18 -12.72
N VAL A 14 24.06 11.29 -11.94
CA VAL A 14 24.65 10.04 -12.42
C VAL A 14 24.30 8.88 -11.48
N PHE A 15 24.29 7.69 -12.00
CA PHE A 15 24.32 6.47 -11.21
C PHE A 15 25.70 6.27 -10.55
N ASN A 16 25.79 5.35 -9.61
CA ASN A 16 27.01 5.13 -8.84
C ASN A 16 28.18 4.56 -9.67
N ASP A 17 27.90 3.92 -10.81
CA ASP A 17 28.92 3.53 -11.79
C ASP A 17 29.39 4.70 -12.67
N GLY A 18 28.72 5.84 -12.61
CA GLY A 18 28.99 7.03 -13.43
C GLY A 18 28.12 7.16 -14.69
N THR A 19 27.24 6.21 -14.97
CA THR A 19 26.26 6.30 -16.07
C THR A 19 25.35 7.51 -15.85
N PRO A 20 25.17 8.40 -16.86
CA PRO A 20 24.28 9.56 -16.74
C PRO A 20 22.83 9.18 -16.49
N ILE A 21 22.13 9.98 -15.68
CA ILE A 21 20.67 9.91 -15.57
C ILE A 21 20.08 10.84 -16.61
N ASP A 22 19.72 10.30 -17.75
CA ASP A 22 19.26 11.03 -18.94
C ASP A 22 18.10 10.31 -19.64
N ILE A 23 17.87 10.66 -20.90
CA ILE A 23 16.80 10.09 -21.73
C ILE A 23 16.88 8.56 -21.83
N ASP A 24 18.07 7.96 -21.81
CA ASP A 24 18.22 6.52 -21.93
C ASP A 24 17.75 5.82 -20.64
N ALA A 25 17.99 6.42 -19.47
CA ALA A 25 17.45 5.93 -18.21
C ALA A 25 15.91 6.04 -18.14
N LEU A 26 15.33 7.13 -18.67
CA LEU A 26 13.87 7.25 -18.76
C LEU A 26 13.27 6.22 -19.71
N LYS A 27 13.90 6.00 -20.87
CA LYS A 27 13.47 4.97 -21.81
C LYS A 27 13.55 3.58 -21.22
N ALA A 28 14.64 3.24 -20.55
CA ALA A 28 14.81 1.96 -19.88
C ALA A 28 13.72 1.75 -18.84
N THR A 29 13.46 2.75 -17.98
CA THR A 29 12.40 2.72 -16.98
C THR A 29 11.04 2.45 -17.59
N TRP A 30 10.69 3.19 -18.65
CA TRP A 30 9.44 2.99 -19.37
C TRP A 30 9.34 1.60 -20.02
N GLN A 31 10.38 1.16 -20.71
CA GLN A 31 10.38 -0.15 -21.39
C GLN A 31 10.19 -1.31 -20.42
N ILE A 32 10.79 -1.23 -19.23
CA ILE A 32 10.66 -2.25 -18.19
C ILE A 32 9.25 -2.25 -17.58
N GLN A 33 8.69 -1.08 -17.31
CA GLN A 33 7.46 -0.96 -16.52
C GLN A 33 6.16 -0.90 -17.34
N ARG A 34 6.22 -0.90 -18.66
CA ARG A 34 5.03 -0.67 -19.51
C ARG A 34 4.12 -1.88 -19.72
N ASP A 35 4.60 -3.08 -19.48
CA ASP A 35 3.90 -4.32 -19.84
C ASP A 35 4.00 -5.35 -18.70
N PRO A 36 2.94 -5.53 -17.90
CA PRO A 36 2.94 -6.49 -16.79
C PRO A 36 2.89 -7.94 -17.26
N ASP A 37 2.47 -8.20 -18.50
CA ASP A 37 2.44 -9.53 -19.12
C ASP A 37 3.72 -9.83 -19.93
N GLY A 38 4.68 -8.89 -19.91
CA GLY A 38 5.95 -8.98 -20.61
C GLY A 38 6.99 -9.83 -19.88
N GLU A 39 8.25 -9.73 -20.34
CA GLU A 39 9.36 -10.50 -19.77
C GLU A 39 9.82 -10.03 -18.39
N TYR A 40 9.53 -8.76 -18.02
CA TYR A 40 9.91 -8.20 -16.72
C TYR A 40 8.84 -8.48 -15.68
N LYS A 41 9.23 -9.05 -14.53
CA LYS A 41 8.32 -9.37 -13.41
C LYS A 41 7.93 -8.11 -12.64
N ILE A 42 7.04 -7.31 -13.21
CA ILE A 42 6.48 -6.12 -12.56
C ILE A 42 5.09 -6.41 -11.99
N ALA A 43 4.72 -5.71 -10.92
CA ALA A 43 3.43 -5.91 -10.26
C ALA A 43 2.26 -5.28 -11.04
N ALA A 44 2.50 -4.14 -11.70
CA ALA A 44 1.53 -3.41 -12.52
C ALA A 44 2.25 -2.39 -13.39
N ALA A 45 1.75 -2.14 -14.60
CA ALA A 45 2.30 -1.10 -15.47
C ALA A 45 1.94 0.32 -15.02
N GLY A 46 0.78 0.50 -14.39
CA GLY A 46 0.28 1.82 -14.01
C GLY A 46 0.29 2.79 -15.19
N ILE A 47 0.78 4.01 -14.96
CA ILE A 47 0.83 5.06 -15.99
C ILE A 47 1.71 4.71 -17.20
N TYR A 48 2.68 3.82 -17.05
CA TYR A 48 3.64 3.48 -18.12
C TYR A 48 3.00 2.75 -19.30
N GLU A 49 1.89 2.04 -19.08
CA GLU A 49 1.12 1.38 -20.13
C GLU A 49 0.55 2.39 -21.15
N PHE A 50 0.19 3.59 -20.68
CA PHE A 50 -0.44 4.63 -21.50
C PHE A 50 0.56 5.52 -22.22
N ILE A 51 1.86 5.34 -22.04
CA ILE A 51 2.91 6.07 -22.75
C ILE A 51 3.08 5.49 -24.14
N GLU A 52 3.04 6.36 -25.16
CA GLU A 52 3.33 6.03 -26.54
C GLU A 52 4.82 6.11 -26.84
N SER A 53 5.46 7.22 -26.42
CA SER A 53 6.91 7.41 -26.61
C SER A 53 7.55 8.26 -25.52
N VAL A 54 8.86 8.04 -25.34
CA VAL A 54 9.75 8.88 -24.53
C VAL A 54 10.88 9.34 -25.45
N GLU A 55 10.98 10.65 -25.71
CA GLU A 55 11.85 11.21 -26.72
C GLU A 55 12.70 12.36 -26.18
N ALA A 56 13.89 12.54 -26.73
CA ALA A 56 14.70 13.73 -26.48
C ALA A 56 14.11 14.94 -27.22
N ILE A 57 14.08 16.11 -26.59
CA ILE A 57 13.68 17.36 -27.25
C ILE A 57 14.89 17.93 -27.97
N ASP A 58 14.74 18.19 -29.27
CA ASP A 58 15.78 18.77 -30.11
C ASP A 58 17.15 18.06 -30.03
N GLY A 59 17.13 16.76 -29.73
CA GLY A 59 18.34 15.95 -29.58
C GLY A 59 19.07 16.15 -28.25
N ASP A 60 18.55 16.98 -27.33
CA ASP A 60 19.12 17.15 -26.00
C ASP A 60 18.74 15.98 -25.07
N ARG A 61 19.75 15.23 -24.63
CA ARG A 61 19.57 14.05 -23.79
C ARG A 61 19.02 14.33 -22.39
N TYR A 62 19.04 15.59 -21.94
CA TYR A 62 18.56 16.00 -20.62
C TYR A 62 17.18 16.69 -20.65
N HIS A 63 16.58 16.81 -21.83
CA HIS A 63 15.23 17.32 -21.98
C HIS A 63 14.36 16.25 -22.65
N ALA A 64 13.39 15.74 -21.92
CA ALA A 64 12.51 14.67 -22.36
C ALA A 64 11.10 15.16 -22.71
N ARG A 65 10.52 14.58 -23.75
CA ARG A 65 9.11 14.65 -24.07
C ARG A 65 8.51 13.26 -23.90
N VAL A 66 7.49 13.13 -23.05
CA VAL A 66 6.71 11.92 -22.86
C VAL A 66 5.37 12.10 -23.53
N VAL A 67 5.07 11.29 -24.52
CA VAL A 67 3.82 11.32 -25.30
C VAL A 67 2.92 10.21 -24.81
N PHE A 68 1.65 10.52 -24.61
CA PHE A 68 0.64 9.55 -24.17
C PHE A 68 -0.25 9.14 -25.34
N LYS A 69 -0.65 7.87 -25.38
CA LYS A 69 -1.57 7.28 -26.38
C LYS A 69 -2.93 7.98 -26.35
N THR A 70 -3.38 8.38 -25.17
CA THR A 70 -4.66 9.10 -24.94
C THR A 70 -4.43 10.17 -23.89
N ALA A 71 -5.38 11.11 -23.75
CA ALA A 71 -5.35 12.03 -22.63
C ALA A 71 -5.38 11.22 -21.33
N HIS A 72 -4.34 11.32 -20.54
CA HIS A 72 -4.19 10.63 -19.27
C HIS A 72 -3.70 11.61 -18.25
N ASN A 73 -4.25 11.59 -17.03
CA ASN A 73 -3.75 12.48 -16.00
C ASN A 73 -2.44 11.93 -15.40
N PRO A 74 -1.29 12.50 -15.76
CA PRO A 74 -0.04 12.11 -15.14
C PRO A 74 -0.02 12.69 -13.75
N VAL A 75 -0.19 11.84 -12.78
CA VAL A 75 -0.05 12.23 -11.40
C VAL A 75 1.36 12.73 -11.15
N LYS A 76 1.46 13.96 -10.67
CA LYS A 76 2.74 14.53 -10.26
C LYS A 76 3.42 13.60 -9.27
N GLY A 77 4.59 13.07 -9.64
CA GLY A 77 5.43 12.24 -8.79
C GLY A 77 5.28 10.72 -8.96
N LEU A 78 4.35 10.23 -9.77
CA LEU A 78 4.29 8.80 -10.12
C LEU A 78 5.07 8.49 -11.41
N LEU A 79 5.05 9.41 -12.37
CA LEU A 79 5.85 9.26 -13.58
C LEU A 79 7.33 9.45 -13.24
N PHE A 80 8.13 8.42 -13.49
CA PHE A 80 9.57 8.40 -13.17
C PHE A 80 9.90 8.73 -11.71
N GLY A 81 9.02 8.37 -10.77
CA GLY A 81 9.27 8.46 -9.34
C GLY A 81 10.42 7.57 -8.85
N GLY A 82 10.78 6.55 -9.62
CA GLY A 82 11.99 5.74 -9.50
C GLY A 82 12.58 5.52 -10.88
N ILE A 83 13.79 6.04 -11.14
CA ILE A 83 14.48 5.88 -12.42
C ILE A 83 15.38 4.65 -12.34
N LEU A 84 15.21 3.74 -13.30
CA LEU A 84 16.00 2.51 -13.39
C LEU A 84 17.25 2.73 -14.23
N HIS A 85 18.34 2.06 -13.80
CA HIS A 85 19.58 2.03 -14.58
C HIS A 85 19.37 1.32 -15.91
N PRO A 86 19.92 1.80 -17.07
CA PRO A 86 19.76 1.14 -18.35
C PRO A 86 20.23 -0.33 -18.41
N ALA A 87 21.19 -0.73 -17.56
CA ALA A 87 21.61 -2.13 -17.45
C ALA A 87 20.47 -3.07 -17.04
N MET A 88 19.43 -2.56 -16.37
CA MET A 88 18.24 -3.35 -15.99
C MET A 88 17.35 -3.76 -17.17
N LEU A 89 17.68 -3.31 -18.40
CA LEU A 89 17.11 -3.89 -19.62
C LEU A 89 17.53 -5.35 -19.84
N ASP A 90 18.56 -5.83 -19.14
CA ASP A 90 18.79 -7.26 -19.01
C ASP A 90 17.71 -7.87 -18.11
N VAL A 91 16.85 -8.69 -18.73
CA VAL A 91 15.71 -9.33 -18.06
C VAL A 91 16.13 -10.19 -16.88
N ASN A 92 17.25 -10.89 -16.98
CA ASN A 92 17.76 -11.73 -15.89
C ASN A 92 18.25 -10.87 -14.73
N LEU A 93 18.97 -9.80 -15.00
CA LEU A 93 19.41 -8.85 -13.98
C LEU A 93 18.21 -8.24 -13.25
N PHE A 94 17.19 -7.77 -14.00
CA PHE A 94 16.00 -7.17 -13.40
C PHE A 94 15.20 -8.19 -12.55
N ASN A 95 14.95 -9.38 -13.08
CA ASN A 95 14.07 -10.35 -12.45
C ASN A 95 14.72 -11.13 -11.29
N GLU A 96 16.02 -11.41 -11.35
CA GLU A 96 16.70 -12.32 -10.43
C GLU A 96 18.05 -11.76 -9.89
N GLY A 97 18.62 -10.75 -10.54
CA GLY A 97 19.98 -10.30 -10.25
C GLY A 97 20.15 -9.68 -8.85
N PHE A 98 19.06 -9.19 -8.26
CA PHE A 98 19.06 -8.57 -6.92
C PHE A 98 18.85 -9.55 -5.77
N VAL A 99 18.66 -10.84 -6.04
CA VAL A 99 18.48 -11.84 -4.99
C VAL A 99 19.81 -12.02 -4.24
N ASP A 100 19.85 -11.58 -2.98
CA ASP A 100 21.03 -11.55 -2.09
C ASP A 100 22.26 -10.84 -2.69
N ASN A 101 22.04 -9.96 -3.66
CA ASN A 101 23.06 -9.19 -4.35
C ASN A 101 22.57 -7.75 -4.63
N PRO A 102 22.91 -6.76 -3.82
CA PRO A 102 22.26 -5.45 -3.82
C PRO A 102 22.62 -4.49 -4.97
N HIS A 103 23.62 -4.79 -5.79
CA HIS A 103 24.07 -3.95 -6.94
C HIS A 103 24.14 -2.44 -6.64
N PRO A 104 24.94 -1.99 -5.67
CA PRO A 104 24.99 -0.57 -5.30
C PRO A 104 25.46 0.35 -6.44
N GLU A 105 26.18 -0.17 -7.44
CA GLU A 105 26.64 0.55 -8.62
C GLU A 105 25.48 1.07 -9.49
N LEU A 106 24.32 0.40 -9.45
CA LEU A 106 23.13 0.77 -10.21
C LEU A 106 22.22 1.78 -9.48
N GLY A 107 22.57 2.15 -8.26
CA GLY A 107 21.86 3.16 -7.47
C GLY A 107 22.29 4.58 -7.79
N CYS A 108 21.55 5.59 -7.30
CA CYS A 108 21.84 7.01 -7.52
C CYS A 108 21.43 7.93 -6.37
N GLY A 109 21.16 7.40 -5.19
CA GLY A 109 20.69 8.17 -4.04
C GLY A 109 21.79 8.92 -3.27
N PRO A 110 21.40 9.71 -2.24
CA PRO A 110 22.34 10.42 -1.36
C PRO A 110 23.24 9.50 -0.52
N PHE A 111 22.83 8.26 -0.34
CA PHE A 111 23.60 7.21 0.32
C PHE A 111 23.79 6.03 -0.63
N THR A 112 24.89 5.33 -0.46
CA THR A 112 25.20 4.08 -1.14
C THR A 112 25.59 3.01 -0.13
N LEU A 113 25.55 1.74 -0.52
CA LEU A 113 26.02 0.64 0.32
C LEU A 113 27.51 0.80 0.62
N ALA A 114 27.87 0.70 1.90
CA ALA A 114 29.28 0.69 2.31
C ALA A 114 30.01 -0.54 1.76
N PRO A 115 31.35 -0.49 1.56
CA PRO A 115 32.12 -1.70 1.29
C PRO A 115 31.85 -2.75 2.37
N ASN A 116 31.48 -3.97 1.96
CA ASN A 116 31.04 -5.05 2.85
C ASN A 116 29.84 -4.69 3.74
N GLY A 117 29.05 -3.72 3.32
CA GLY A 117 27.91 -3.23 4.10
C GLY A 117 26.66 -4.11 4.04
N TRP A 118 26.63 -5.12 3.17
CA TRP A 118 25.56 -6.10 3.09
C TRP A 118 25.97 -7.39 3.82
N ASN A 119 25.15 -7.81 4.79
CA ASN A 119 25.33 -9.06 5.51
C ASN A 119 24.00 -9.76 5.71
N SER A 120 23.69 -10.69 4.80
CA SER A 120 22.43 -11.44 4.81
C SER A 120 22.33 -12.37 6.02
N SER A 121 23.44 -12.92 6.51
CA SER A 121 23.44 -13.83 7.66
C SER A 121 23.17 -13.09 8.99
N GLU A 122 23.65 -11.87 9.14
CA GLU A 122 23.37 -10.98 10.28
C GLU A 122 22.14 -10.10 10.07
N LYS A 123 21.53 -10.18 8.89
CA LYS A 123 20.38 -9.37 8.49
C LYS A 123 20.61 -7.86 8.70
N THR A 124 21.77 -7.41 8.27
CA THR A 124 22.15 -6.00 8.39
C THR A 124 22.58 -5.43 7.05
N PHE A 125 22.31 -4.13 6.87
CA PHE A 125 23.02 -3.38 5.86
C PHE A 125 23.52 -2.03 6.40
N THR A 126 24.64 -1.56 5.87
CA THR A 126 25.25 -0.28 6.23
C THR A 126 25.34 0.59 4.98
N ALA A 127 24.75 1.78 5.05
CA ALA A 127 24.86 2.79 4.01
C ALA A 127 25.76 3.95 4.49
N VAL A 128 26.49 4.54 3.56
CA VAL A 128 27.37 5.69 3.75
C VAL A 128 27.06 6.80 2.75
N PRO A 129 27.42 8.07 2.99
CA PRO A 129 27.26 9.12 2.00
C PRO A 129 27.82 8.72 0.64
N ASN A 130 27.07 9.03 -0.41
CA ASN A 130 27.43 8.71 -1.77
C ASN A 130 28.22 9.86 -2.40
N ASP A 131 29.47 9.63 -2.73
CA ASP A 131 30.35 10.64 -3.35
C ASP A 131 29.90 11.02 -4.78
N LYS A 132 29.05 10.21 -5.41
CA LYS A 132 28.46 10.51 -6.73
C LYS A 132 27.15 11.32 -6.63
N TRP A 133 26.65 11.53 -5.40
CA TRP A 133 25.45 12.30 -5.20
C TRP A 133 25.63 13.76 -5.60
N TRP A 134 24.77 14.23 -6.47
CA TRP A 134 24.80 15.57 -7.07
C TRP A 134 23.99 16.62 -6.28
N GLY A 135 23.22 16.20 -5.26
CA GLY A 135 22.46 17.07 -4.38
C GLY A 135 23.23 17.53 -3.15
N GLU A 136 22.51 18.01 -2.14
CA GLU A 136 23.13 18.43 -0.87
C GLU A 136 23.77 17.22 -0.16
N LYS A 137 24.96 17.46 0.42
CA LYS A 137 25.67 16.43 1.17
C LYS A 137 24.83 15.94 2.34
N PRO A 138 24.63 14.62 2.48
CA PRO A 138 23.94 14.02 3.63
C PRO A 138 24.56 14.44 4.96
N LYS A 139 23.74 14.54 6.00
CA LYS A 139 24.15 14.99 7.33
C LYS A 139 24.60 13.86 8.26
N LEU A 140 24.28 12.62 7.93
CA LEU A 140 24.72 11.42 8.66
C LEU A 140 25.96 10.83 7.99
N ASP A 141 26.90 10.37 8.79
CA ASP A 141 28.09 9.67 8.30
C ASP A 141 27.81 8.23 7.93
N ARG A 142 26.74 7.65 8.51
CA ARG A 142 26.36 6.25 8.31
C ARG A 142 24.93 6.00 8.73
N ILE A 143 24.26 5.09 8.01
CA ILE A 143 22.97 4.52 8.36
C ILE A 143 23.14 3.00 8.47
N VAL A 144 22.77 2.43 9.62
CA VAL A 144 22.77 0.98 9.83
C VAL A 144 21.34 0.52 10.03
N VAL A 145 20.88 -0.40 9.19
CA VAL A 145 19.56 -1.05 9.32
C VAL A 145 19.77 -2.49 9.74
N ARG A 146 19.02 -2.93 10.74
CA ARG A 146 19.03 -4.30 11.26
C ARG A 146 17.64 -4.88 11.25
N GLU A 147 17.46 -6.04 10.66
CA GLU A 147 16.24 -6.83 10.81
C GLU A 147 16.28 -7.58 12.14
N MET A 148 15.33 -7.30 13.01
CA MET A 148 15.25 -7.88 14.35
C MET A 148 13.78 -8.19 14.69
N ALA A 149 13.56 -9.17 15.57
CA ALA A 149 12.24 -9.35 16.18
C ALA A 149 11.86 -8.11 17.01
N ASP A 150 10.61 -7.70 16.98
CA ASP A 150 10.11 -6.46 17.58
C ASP A 150 10.53 -6.27 19.05
N ALA A 151 10.43 -7.32 19.87
CA ALA A 151 10.84 -7.25 21.27
C ALA A 151 12.36 -7.03 21.43
N ALA A 152 13.17 -7.70 20.60
CA ALA A 152 14.62 -7.53 20.59
C ALA A 152 15.02 -6.13 20.12
N ALA A 153 14.34 -5.59 19.09
CA ALA A 153 14.57 -4.22 18.62
C ALA A 153 14.27 -3.18 19.73
N ARG A 154 13.17 -3.34 20.45
CA ARG A 154 12.84 -2.46 21.58
C ARG A 154 13.85 -2.56 22.73
N ALA A 155 14.36 -3.76 23.03
CA ALA A 155 15.43 -3.93 24.03
C ALA A 155 16.73 -3.26 23.56
N ALA A 156 17.15 -3.45 22.33
CA ALA A 156 18.32 -2.81 21.74
C ALA A 156 18.20 -1.27 21.74
N TYR A 157 17.00 -0.73 21.44
CA TYR A 157 16.73 0.69 21.57
C TYR A 157 16.93 1.19 23.00
N LYS A 158 16.36 0.52 24.01
CA LYS A 158 16.54 0.88 25.43
C LYS A 158 18.01 0.86 25.86
N ASN A 159 18.78 -0.08 25.34
CA ASN A 159 20.22 -0.22 25.62
C ASN A 159 21.08 0.83 24.88
N GLY A 160 20.48 1.64 23.98
CA GLY A 160 21.23 2.64 23.21
C GLY A 160 21.90 2.11 21.94
N GLU A 161 21.58 0.89 21.53
CA GLU A 161 22.11 0.25 20.32
C GLU A 161 21.39 0.67 19.04
N LEU A 162 20.16 1.18 19.19
CA LEU A 162 19.32 1.71 18.11
C LEU A 162 18.88 3.15 18.42
N ASP A 163 18.74 3.95 17.37
CA ASP A 163 18.28 5.34 17.46
C ASP A 163 16.78 5.50 17.19
N VAL A 164 16.19 4.49 16.54
CA VAL A 164 14.78 4.45 16.15
C VAL A 164 14.23 3.04 16.31
N VAL A 165 13.00 2.93 16.79
CA VAL A 165 12.24 1.66 16.82
C VAL A 165 10.75 1.90 16.58
N GLU A 166 10.10 0.94 15.93
CA GLU A 166 8.66 0.95 15.72
C GLU A 166 7.88 0.75 17.03
N SER A 167 6.78 1.50 17.18
CA SER A 167 5.97 1.51 18.41
C SER A 167 4.46 1.48 18.11
N ARG A 168 4.05 0.72 17.09
CA ARG A 168 2.69 0.75 16.50
C ARG A 168 1.61 0.04 17.30
N THR A 169 1.98 -0.88 18.20
CA THR A 169 1.02 -1.59 19.04
C THR A 169 0.90 -0.93 20.39
N LEU A 170 -0.24 -1.11 21.10
CA LEU A 170 -0.42 -0.58 22.44
C LEU A 170 0.68 -1.03 23.41
N SER A 171 1.07 -2.29 23.35
CA SER A 171 2.16 -2.83 24.17
C SER A 171 3.48 -2.11 23.87
N ALA A 172 3.87 -2.00 22.58
CA ALA A 172 5.08 -1.30 22.19
C ALA A 172 5.05 0.20 22.53
N TYR A 173 3.92 0.86 22.31
CA TYR A 173 3.73 2.26 22.70
C TYR A 173 3.92 2.48 24.18
N ASN A 174 3.25 1.70 25.04
CA ASN A 174 3.37 1.80 26.48
C ASN A 174 4.76 1.44 26.99
N GLU A 175 5.47 0.52 26.32
CA GLU A 175 6.84 0.16 26.63
C GLU A 175 7.84 1.28 26.32
N MET A 176 7.56 2.08 25.26
CA MET A 176 8.50 3.08 24.73
C MET A 176 8.20 4.51 25.19
N LYS A 177 6.97 4.85 25.55
CA LYS A 177 6.56 6.24 25.83
C LYS A 177 7.30 6.90 26.99
N ASP A 178 7.73 6.10 27.98
CA ASP A 178 8.38 6.58 29.21
C ASP A 178 9.89 6.25 29.22
N VAL A 179 10.47 5.82 28.08
CA VAL A 179 11.90 5.51 28.00
C VAL A 179 12.71 6.82 28.06
N ALA A 180 13.69 6.86 28.92
CA ALA A 180 14.59 8.01 29.06
C ALA A 180 15.33 8.30 27.76
N ASN A 181 15.53 9.57 27.42
CA ASN A 181 16.17 10.02 26.19
C ASN A 181 15.49 9.43 24.91
N SER A 182 14.16 9.45 24.93
CA SER A 182 13.31 8.98 23.85
C SER A 182 12.11 9.91 23.71
N GLU A 183 11.59 10.02 22.49
CA GLU A 183 10.31 10.66 22.21
C GLU A 183 9.51 9.81 21.25
N ILE A 184 8.20 9.76 21.42
CA ILE A 184 7.30 9.13 20.46
C ILE A 184 6.91 10.15 19.40
N ARG A 185 7.27 9.86 18.15
CA ARG A 185 6.84 10.62 16.98
C ARG A 185 5.61 9.97 16.38
N ARG A 186 4.52 10.71 16.40
CA ARG A 186 3.25 10.29 15.82
C ARG A 186 3.12 10.84 14.42
N GLY A 187 2.73 10.01 13.51
CA GLY A 187 2.34 10.39 12.16
C GLY A 187 1.11 9.63 11.72
N ARG A 188 0.63 9.91 10.53
CA ARG A 188 -0.40 9.10 9.87
C ARG A 188 0.27 7.98 9.09
N ARG A 189 -0.34 6.83 9.03
CA ARG A 189 0.11 5.70 8.23
C ARG A 189 -0.58 5.72 6.88
N LEU A 190 0.20 5.58 5.81
CA LEU A 190 -0.29 5.29 4.47
C LEU A 190 -0.70 3.81 4.36
N PHE A 191 -1.74 3.44 5.09
CA PHE A 191 -2.21 2.07 5.10
C PHE A 191 -3.71 2.07 5.37
N ALA A 192 -4.49 1.67 4.38
CA ALA A 192 -5.86 1.32 4.60
C ALA A 192 -5.91 -0.16 4.99
N GLY A 193 -6.08 -0.44 6.28
CA GLY A 193 -6.41 -1.78 6.73
C GLY A 193 -7.80 -2.11 6.27
N GLY A 194 -7.96 -3.29 5.69
CA GLY A 194 -9.23 -3.68 5.12
C GLY A 194 -9.48 -5.17 5.19
N MET A 195 -10.64 -5.56 4.74
CA MET A 195 -10.96 -6.94 4.45
C MET A 195 -11.16 -7.12 2.96
N ASN A 196 -10.65 -8.23 2.44
CA ASN A 196 -10.88 -8.67 1.09
C ASN A 196 -11.84 -9.84 1.08
N LEU A 197 -12.87 -9.75 0.28
CA LEU A 197 -13.79 -10.84 0.00
C LEU A 197 -13.41 -11.47 -1.33
N ASN A 198 -13.31 -12.78 -1.37
CA ASN A 198 -13.02 -13.51 -2.60
C ASN A 198 -14.33 -13.81 -3.35
N ALA A 199 -14.55 -13.16 -4.49
CA ALA A 199 -15.76 -13.37 -5.27
C ALA A 199 -15.80 -14.72 -6.02
N GLU A 200 -14.67 -15.39 -6.19
CA GLU A 200 -14.63 -16.75 -6.75
C GLU A 200 -15.20 -17.78 -5.75
N HIS A 201 -15.02 -17.53 -4.45
CA HIS A 201 -15.54 -18.38 -3.39
C HIS A 201 -16.92 -17.91 -2.91
N ILE A 202 -17.11 -16.60 -2.74
CA ILE A 202 -18.41 -16.00 -2.35
C ILE A 202 -19.07 -15.45 -3.61
N THR A 203 -19.54 -16.34 -4.47
CA THR A 203 -20.11 -15.99 -5.79
C THR A 203 -21.40 -15.19 -5.69
N ASP A 204 -22.22 -15.42 -4.66
CA ASP A 204 -23.48 -14.70 -4.47
C ASP A 204 -23.23 -13.30 -3.89
N VAL A 205 -23.49 -12.27 -4.68
CA VAL A 205 -23.35 -10.87 -4.27
C VAL A 205 -24.21 -10.50 -3.05
N ALA A 206 -25.34 -11.19 -2.85
CA ALA A 206 -26.20 -10.95 -1.70
C ALA A 206 -25.49 -11.31 -0.39
N VAL A 207 -24.68 -12.39 -0.38
CA VAL A 207 -23.86 -12.77 0.77
C VAL A 207 -22.80 -11.71 1.03
N ARG A 208 -22.08 -11.25 0.00
CA ARG A 208 -21.09 -10.19 0.14
C ARG A 208 -21.70 -8.89 0.65
N LYS A 209 -22.86 -8.50 0.12
CA LYS A 209 -23.60 -7.31 0.56
C LYS A 209 -24.09 -7.43 2.01
N ALA A 210 -24.52 -8.61 2.43
CA ALA A 210 -24.89 -8.86 3.83
C ALA A 210 -23.68 -8.69 4.75
N ILE A 211 -22.49 -9.18 4.37
CA ILE A 211 -21.24 -8.98 5.12
C ILE A 211 -20.94 -7.48 5.25
N PHE A 212 -21.04 -6.71 4.15
CA PHE A 212 -20.83 -5.26 4.14
C PHE A 212 -21.75 -4.50 5.11
N LEU A 213 -23.01 -4.88 5.17
CA LEU A 213 -24.01 -4.26 6.03
C LEU A 213 -23.91 -4.73 7.49
N GLY A 214 -23.43 -5.95 7.71
CA GLY A 214 -23.39 -6.56 9.04
C GLY A 214 -22.14 -6.25 9.85
N ILE A 215 -21.01 -5.99 9.20
CA ILE A 215 -19.71 -5.80 9.87
C ILE A 215 -19.69 -4.58 10.81
N ASP A 216 -19.13 -4.74 12.00
CA ASP A 216 -18.85 -3.63 12.91
C ASP A 216 -17.42 -3.12 12.73
N ARG A 217 -17.21 -2.25 11.73
CA ARG A 217 -15.92 -1.66 11.41
C ARG A 217 -15.37 -0.82 12.58
N GLY A 218 -16.25 -0.14 13.28
CA GLY A 218 -15.86 0.70 14.44
C GLY A 218 -15.31 -0.15 15.58
N ALA A 219 -15.96 -1.29 15.89
CA ALA A 219 -15.45 -2.20 16.92
C ALA A 219 -14.09 -2.81 16.52
N LEU A 220 -13.90 -3.18 15.25
CA LEU A 220 -12.63 -3.68 14.75
C LEU A 220 -11.49 -2.65 14.86
N ALA A 221 -11.75 -1.40 14.45
CA ALA A 221 -10.80 -0.31 14.57
C ALA A 221 -10.46 -0.02 16.05
N LYS A 222 -11.47 -0.04 16.92
CA LYS A 222 -11.31 0.18 18.36
C LYS A 222 -10.41 -0.88 19.01
N ILE A 223 -10.52 -2.15 18.62
CA ILE A 223 -9.63 -3.21 19.11
C ILE A 223 -8.17 -2.92 18.69
N ARG A 224 -7.95 -2.50 17.46
CA ARG A 224 -6.61 -2.20 16.93
C ARG A 224 -5.95 -1.04 17.66
N PHE A 225 -6.72 -0.01 18.01
CA PHE A 225 -6.19 1.26 18.51
C PHE A 225 -6.55 1.55 19.98
N GLN A 226 -7.24 0.64 20.66
CA GLN A 226 -7.64 0.84 22.06
C GLN A 226 -6.43 1.20 22.93
N GLY A 227 -6.53 2.35 23.63
CA GLY A 227 -5.48 2.85 24.53
C GLY A 227 -4.33 3.58 23.84
N LEU A 228 -4.28 3.60 22.52
CA LEU A 228 -3.37 4.46 21.75
C LEU A 228 -3.99 5.86 21.57
N PRO A 229 -3.18 6.92 21.36
CA PRO A 229 -3.64 8.22 20.90
C PRO A 229 -4.21 8.10 19.46
N TYR A 230 -5.46 7.72 19.35
CA TYR A 230 -6.18 7.46 18.10
C TYR A 230 -7.35 8.44 17.96
N GLU A 231 -7.33 9.23 16.91
CA GLU A 231 -8.30 10.27 16.60
C GLU A 231 -8.92 10.11 15.22
N GLU A 232 -8.37 9.18 14.42
CA GLU A 232 -8.77 8.97 13.04
C GLU A 232 -10.14 8.30 12.95
N GLU A 233 -10.99 8.78 12.06
CA GLU A 233 -12.27 8.16 11.77
C GLU A 233 -12.09 6.83 11.03
N VAL A 234 -13.07 5.94 11.18
CA VAL A 234 -13.12 4.70 10.39
C VAL A 234 -13.30 5.08 8.92
N PRO A 235 -12.37 4.67 8.04
CA PRO A 235 -12.40 5.12 6.65
C PRO A 235 -13.62 4.55 5.91
N GLY A 236 -14.28 5.40 5.14
CA GLY A 236 -15.36 5.01 4.23
C GLY A 236 -14.93 4.97 2.77
N SER A 237 -13.62 5.07 2.53
CA SER A 237 -13.02 5.04 1.20
C SER A 237 -11.71 4.25 1.22
N MET A 238 -11.45 3.51 0.15
CA MET A 238 -10.14 2.90 -0.15
C MET A 238 -9.26 3.83 -0.98
N LEU A 239 -9.85 4.82 -1.65
CA LEU A 239 -9.17 5.68 -2.61
C LEU A 239 -8.77 7.03 -2.01
N LEU A 240 -9.63 7.61 -1.20
CA LEU A 240 -9.44 8.95 -0.67
C LEU A 240 -9.30 8.89 0.86
N LEU A 241 -8.26 9.52 1.37
CA LEU A 241 -8.07 9.63 2.82
C LEU A 241 -8.99 10.69 3.41
N GLY A 242 -9.40 10.54 4.66
CA GLY A 242 -10.21 11.50 5.40
C GLY A 242 -9.61 12.92 5.48
N SER A 243 -8.30 13.06 5.25
CA SER A 243 -7.62 14.37 5.15
C SER A 243 -7.77 15.04 3.79
N SER A 244 -8.28 14.36 2.77
CA SER A 244 -8.55 14.95 1.45
C SER A 244 -9.82 15.79 1.50
N GLN A 245 -9.79 16.99 0.91
CA GLN A 245 -10.99 17.84 0.76
C GLN A 245 -12.10 17.17 -0.08
N TYR A 246 -11.74 16.17 -0.87
CA TYR A 246 -12.64 15.43 -1.75
C TYR A 246 -13.15 14.13 -1.11
N TYR A 247 -12.70 13.79 0.09
CA TYR A 247 -13.14 12.60 0.79
C TYR A 247 -14.66 12.56 0.96
N ARG A 248 -15.23 11.38 0.74
CA ARG A 248 -16.61 11.05 1.10
C ARG A 248 -16.62 9.68 1.79
N ASP A 249 -17.49 9.52 2.78
CA ASP A 249 -17.80 8.20 3.32
C ASP A 249 -18.75 7.49 2.36
N ASN A 250 -18.19 6.65 1.50
CA ASN A 250 -18.92 5.88 0.50
C ASN A 250 -19.40 4.53 1.03
N TYR A 251 -18.95 4.14 2.22
CA TYR A 251 -19.28 2.86 2.80
C TYR A 251 -20.71 2.88 3.38
N PRO A 252 -21.53 1.82 3.16
CA PRO A 252 -22.87 1.76 3.70
C PRO A 252 -22.85 1.72 5.23
N ALA A 253 -23.77 2.44 5.87
CA ALA A 253 -23.94 2.35 7.30
C ALA A 253 -24.26 0.92 7.74
N ARG A 254 -23.68 0.52 8.89
CA ARG A 254 -23.98 -0.80 9.48
C ARG A 254 -25.48 -0.97 9.71
N ASN A 255 -26.06 -2.02 9.15
CA ASN A 255 -27.46 -2.35 9.30
C ASN A 255 -27.70 -3.87 9.28
N PRO A 256 -27.60 -4.55 10.45
CA PRO A 256 -27.79 -6.00 10.54
C PRO A 256 -29.17 -6.47 10.12
N GLU A 257 -30.21 -5.64 10.26
CA GLU A 257 -31.56 -6.00 9.81
C GLU A 257 -31.65 -6.02 8.28
N GLU A 258 -31.11 -5.00 7.64
CA GLU A 258 -31.08 -4.97 6.18
C GLU A 258 -30.18 -6.08 5.61
N ALA A 259 -29.07 -6.41 6.29
CA ALA A 259 -28.23 -7.55 5.93
C ALA A 259 -29.01 -8.86 5.87
N ARG A 260 -29.85 -9.13 6.89
CA ARG A 260 -30.74 -10.31 6.89
C ARG A 260 -31.77 -10.26 5.76
N LYS A 261 -32.41 -9.10 5.55
CA LYS A 261 -33.38 -8.93 4.45
C LYS A 261 -32.77 -9.15 3.08
N VAL A 262 -31.50 -8.74 2.89
CA VAL A 262 -30.78 -8.99 1.62
C VAL A 262 -30.61 -10.49 1.39
N LEU A 263 -30.28 -11.27 2.40
CA LEU A 263 -30.19 -12.73 2.30
C LEU A 263 -31.56 -13.36 2.01
N GLU A 264 -32.59 -12.93 2.72
CA GLU A 264 -33.98 -13.45 2.51
C GLU A 264 -34.48 -13.17 1.11
N LYS A 265 -34.26 -11.96 0.57
CA LYS A 265 -34.62 -11.61 -0.82
C LYS A 265 -33.85 -12.44 -1.85
N ALA A 266 -32.65 -12.90 -1.52
CA ALA A 266 -31.85 -13.78 -2.37
C ALA A 266 -32.22 -15.27 -2.24
N GLY A 267 -33.25 -15.59 -1.46
CA GLY A 267 -33.76 -16.94 -1.29
C GLY A 267 -33.11 -17.76 -0.18
N TYR A 268 -32.33 -17.11 0.70
CA TYR A 268 -31.83 -17.77 1.89
C TYR A 268 -32.92 -17.81 2.97
N THR A 269 -32.98 -18.91 3.68
CA THR A 269 -33.92 -19.10 4.80
C THR A 269 -33.12 -19.40 6.08
N LYS A 270 -33.62 -18.92 7.21
CA LYS A 270 -32.98 -19.16 8.49
C LYS A 270 -33.15 -20.60 8.94
N SER A 271 -32.05 -21.30 9.20
CA SER A 271 -31.99 -22.67 9.72
C SER A 271 -31.14 -22.68 10.99
N GLY A 272 -31.80 -22.75 12.15
CA GLY A 272 -31.13 -22.54 13.45
C GLY A 272 -30.59 -21.12 13.57
N ASP A 273 -29.30 -20.98 13.89
CA ASP A 273 -28.63 -19.69 14.06
C ASP A 273 -28.23 -19.05 12.72
N PHE A 274 -28.18 -19.82 11.62
CA PHE A 274 -27.59 -19.39 10.37
C PHE A 274 -28.56 -19.46 9.20
N TYR A 275 -28.27 -18.71 8.12
CA TYR A 275 -29.00 -18.77 6.86
C TYR A 275 -28.47 -19.92 5.99
N ALA A 276 -29.38 -20.54 5.27
CA ALA A 276 -29.14 -21.64 4.35
C ALA A 276 -29.92 -21.44 3.04
N LYS A 277 -29.39 -21.95 1.94
CA LYS A 277 -30.04 -22.02 0.63
C LYS A 277 -29.78 -23.40 0.04
N ASP A 278 -30.81 -24.03 -0.52
CA ASP A 278 -30.77 -25.40 -1.08
C ASP A 278 -30.16 -26.42 -0.10
N GLY A 279 -30.51 -26.31 1.19
CA GLY A 279 -30.06 -27.19 2.25
C GLY A 279 -28.60 -26.95 2.73
N LYS A 280 -27.89 -25.95 2.18
CA LYS A 280 -26.52 -25.62 2.55
C LYS A 280 -26.47 -24.34 3.37
N THR A 281 -25.96 -24.43 4.58
CA THR A 281 -25.70 -23.27 5.43
C THR A 281 -24.56 -22.43 4.84
N ILE A 282 -24.69 -21.09 4.93
CA ILE A 282 -23.57 -20.20 4.59
C ILE A 282 -22.49 -20.41 5.64
N THR A 283 -21.40 -21.08 5.25
CA THR A 283 -20.21 -21.27 6.10
C THR A 283 -19.00 -20.84 5.31
N LEU A 284 -18.29 -19.85 5.84
CA LEU A 284 -17.15 -19.19 5.21
C LEU A 284 -15.94 -19.18 6.16
N LYS A 285 -14.76 -18.96 5.62
CA LYS A 285 -13.52 -18.84 6.39
C LYS A 285 -13.06 -17.40 6.48
N LEU A 286 -12.71 -16.99 7.70
CA LEU A 286 -11.97 -15.77 7.95
C LEU A 286 -10.49 -16.12 8.06
N THR A 287 -9.69 -15.74 7.07
CA THR A 287 -8.24 -15.94 7.08
C THR A 287 -7.55 -14.74 7.73
N THR A 288 -6.70 -15.01 8.70
CA THR A 288 -5.87 -14.03 9.41
C THR A 288 -4.42 -14.44 9.43
N PHE A 289 -3.52 -13.48 9.59
CA PHE A 289 -2.08 -13.71 9.60
C PHE A 289 -1.47 -13.26 10.91
N GLY A 290 -0.70 -14.17 11.54
CA GLY A 290 -0.17 -13.97 12.88
C GLY A 290 -1.15 -14.37 13.97
N ASP A 291 -0.65 -14.38 15.21
CA ASP A 291 -1.37 -14.92 16.37
C ASP A 291 -1.41 -13.95 17.57
N ASP A 292 -1.08 -12.68 17.34
CA ASP A 292 -1.13 -11.64 18.37
C ASP A 292 -2.55 -11.39 18.88
N ALA A 293 -2.64 -10.79 20.05
CA ALA A 293 -3.93 -10.55 20.73
C ALA A 293 -4.86 -9.63 19.93
N THR A 294 -4.31 -8.66 19.18
CA THR A 294 -5.08 -7.74 18.35
C THR A 294 -5.71 -8.47 17.17
N THR A 295 -4.94 -9.26 16.46
CA THR A 295 -5.42 -10.10 15.35
C THR A 295 -6.53 -11.05 15.79
N LYS A 296 -6.31 -11.76 16.93
CA LYS A 296 -7.33 -12.64 17.52
C LYS A 296 -8.60 -11.89 17.94
N GLY A 297 -8.45 -10.73 18.57
CA GLY A 297 -9.58 -9.90 19.00
C GLY A 297 -10.39 -9.38 17.81
N GLN A 298 -9.73 -8.93 16.74
CA GLN A 298 -10.40 -8.51 15.51
C GLN A 298 -11.15 -9.67 14.83
N ALA A 299 -10.53 -10.86 14.77
CA ALA A 299 -11.16 -12.04 14.20
C ALA A 299 -12.43 -12.43 14.96
N GLN A 300 -12.37 -12.48 16.30
CA GLN A 300 -13.53 -12.79 17.15
C GLN A 300 -14.66 -11.77 16.98
N THR A 301 -14.33 -10.48 16.93
CA THR A 301 -15.31 -9.40 16.73
C THR A 301 -15.98 -9.49 15.37
N PHE A 302 -15.23 -9.80 14.31
CA PHE A 302 -15.78 -10.01 12.98
C PHE A 302 -16.75 -11.22 12.97
N ILE A 303 -16.31 -12.37 13.48
CA ILE A 303 -17.11 -13.60 13.54
C ILE A 303 -18.41 -13.35 14.33
N GLN A 304 -18.33 -12.62 15.43
CA GLN A 304 -19.53 -12.27 16.21
C GLN A 304 -20.49 -11.37 15.43
N SER A 305 -19.98 -10.38 14.69
CA SER A 305 -20.80 -9.52 13.82
C SER A 305 -21.48 -10.32 12.72
N MET A 306 -20.81 -11.32 12.16
CA MET A 306 -21.37 -12.20 11.12
C MET A 306 -22.41 -13.16 11.68
N LYS A 307 -22.19 -13.68 12.90
CA LYS A 307 -23.19 -14.51 13.59
C LYS A 307 -24.47 -13.72 13.86
N GLU A 308 -24.38 -12.44 14.18
CA GLU A 308 -25.56 -11.56 14.39
C GLU A 308 -26.44 -11.49 13.13
N ILE A 309 -25.85 -11.51 11.94
CA ILE A 309 -26.60 -11.51 10.69
C ILE A 309 -26.90 -12.92 10.14
N GLY A 310 -26.53 -13.96 10.87
CA GLY A 310 -26.80 -15.35 10.52
C GLY A 310 -25.89 -15.96 9.48
N ILE A 311 -24.64 -15.48 9.36
CA ILE A 311 -23.57 -16.08 8.55
C ILE A 311 -22.56 -16.76 9.48
N ASN A 312 -22.28 -18.06 9.24
CA ASN A 312 -21.25 -18.78 9.97
C ASN A 312 -19.86 -18.48 9.40
N PHE A 313 -18.91 -18.17 10.28
CA PHE A 313 -17.49 -18.02 9.93
C PHE A 313 -16.62 -18.91 10.79
N GLU A 314 -15.71 -19.63 10.15
CA GLU A 314 -14.64 -20.37 10.78
C GLU A 314 -13.32 -19.60 10.69
N LEU A 315 -12.54 -19.59 11.77
CA LEU A 315 -11.24 -18.93 11.78
C LEU A 315 -10.19 -19.82 11.10
N ASP A 316 -9.52 -19.27 10.07
CA ASP A 316 -8.34 -19.84 9.43
C ASP A 316 -7.12 -18.97 9.79
N SER A 317 -6.40 -19.36 10.84
CA SER A 317 -5.22 -18.62 11.31
C SER A 317 -3.96 -19.16 10.64
N ARG A 318 -3.25 -18.29 9.93
CA ARG A 318 -2.03 -18.60 9.18
C ARG A 318 -0.81 -17.91 9.77
N ALA A 319 0.37 -18.46 9.53
CA ALA A 319 1.62 -17.80 9.85
C ALA A 319 1.80 -16.52 9.00
N GLN A 320 2.44 -15.48 9.57
CA GLN A 320 2.72 -14.24 8.82
C GLN A 320 3.53 -14.49 7.53
N SER A 321 4.41 -15.49 7.53
CA SER A 321 5.20 -15.87 6.35
C SER A 321 4.38 -16.43 5.18
N GLU A 322 3.15 -16.88 5.43
CA GLU A 322 2.25 -17.40 4.38
C GLU A 322 1.47 -16.28 3.67
N PHE A 323 1.52 -15.03 4.18
CA PHE A 323 0.72 -13.91 3.70
C PHE A 323 0.77 -13.74 2.17
N SER A 324 1.98 -13.60 1.62
CA SER A 324 2.15 -13.33 0.18
C SER A 324 1.62 -14.47 -0.69
N LYS A 325 1.80 -15.72 -0.25
CA LYS A 325 1.30 -16.90 -0.96
C LYS A 325 -0.23 -16.96 -0.92
N VAL A 326 -0.80 -16.88 0.27
CA VAL A 326 -2.26 -17.05 0.48
C VAL A 326 -3.02 -15.90 -0.19
N VAL A 327 -2.55 -14.67 -0.03
CA VAL A 327 -3.21 -13.49 -0.65
C VAL A 327 -2.98 -13.48 -2.17
N GLY A 328 -1.78 -13.76 -2.64
CA GLY A 328 -1.46 -13.79 -4.07
C GLY A 328 -2.23 -14.89 -4.83
N ASN A 329 -2.40 -16.07 -4.22
CA ASN A 329 -3.18 -17.17 -4.80
C ASN A 329 -4.68 -17.08 -4.49
N ARG A 330 -5.12 -16.08 -3.72
CA ARG A 330 -6.52 -15.92 -3.27
C ARG A 330 -7.09 -17.15 -2.52
N GLU A 331 -6.28 -17.79 -1.69
CA GLU A 331 -6.63 -18.99 -0.90
C GLU A 331 -7.42 -18.62 0.37
N TYR A 332 -8.47 -17.80 0.27
CA TYR A 332 -9.32 -17.33 1.37
C TYR A 332 -10.74 -17.05 0.89
N ASP A 333 -11.73 -17.07 1.80
CA ASP A 333 -13.07 -16.53 1.52
C ASP A 333 -13.12 -15.05 1.91
N VAL A 334 -12.71 -14.72 3.13
CA VAL A 334 -12.49 -13.36 3.61
C VAL A 334 -11.13 -13.29 4.28
N SER A 335 -10.31 -12.30 3.93
CA SER A 335 -9.02 -12.07 4.60
C SER A 335 -8.94 -10.69 5.24
N ILE A 336 -8.39 -10.63 6.46
CA ILE A 336 -7.94 -9.37 7.05
C ILE A 336 -6.57 -9.06 6.50
N SER A 337 -6.47 -7.98 5.73
CA SER A 337 -5.24 -7.54 5.09
C SER A 337 -5.18 -6.02 5.05
N GLY A 338 -4.25 -5.46 4.33
CA GLY A 338 -4.14 -4.02 4.18
C GLY A 338 -3.35 -3.63 2.95
N PHE A 339 -3.59 -2.42 2.51
CA PHE A 339 -2.98 -1.87 1.30
C PHE A 339 -2.29 -0.55 1.62
N GLY A 340 -1.18 -0.28 0.93
CA GLY A 340 -0.62 1.06 0.88
C GLY A 340 -1.59 1.99 0.16
N VAL A 341 -1.87 3.15 0.76
CA VAL A 341 -2.66 4.21 0.10
C VAL A 341 -1.69 5.20 -0.53
N THR A 342 -1.98 5.65 -1.73
CA THR A 342 -1.20 6.69 -2.42
C THR A 342 -1.90 8.05 -2.28
N SER A 343 -1.15 9.14 -2.55
CA SER A 343 -1.75 10.49 -2.62
C SER A 343 -2.67 10.65 -3.82
N GLU A 344 -2.63 9.72 -4.74
CA GLU A 344 -3.33 9.75 -6.01
C GLU A 344 -4.32 8.59 -6.12
N PRO A 345 -5.61 8.89 -6.20
CA PRO A 345 -6.64 7.85 -6.22
C PRO A 345 -6.79 7.13 -7.57
N THR A 346 -6.27 7.67 -8.67
CA THR A 346 -6.48 7.10 -10.03
C THR A 346 -5.92 5.69 -10.14
N SER A 347 -4.64 5.52 -9.86
CA SER A 347 -4.00 4.19 -9.91
C SER A 347 -4.56 3.23 -8.87
N ALA A 348 -5.01 3.74 -7.73
CA ALA A 348 -5.69 2.93 -6.73
C ALA A 348 -7.06 2.43 -7.23
N ALA A 349 -7.82 3.25 -7.97
CA ALA A 349 -9.10 2.83 -8.54
C ALA A 349 -8.92 1.75 -9.62
N GLU A 350 -7.92 1.88 -10.48
CA GLU A 350 -7.54 0.83 -11.43
C GLU A 350 -7.17 -0.46 -10.69
N TYR A 351 -6.36 -0.34 -9.66
CA TYR A 351 -5.87 -1.48 -8.88
C TYR A 351 -6.97 -2.21 -8.09
N PHE A 352 -7.93 -1.49 -7.51
CA PHE A 352 -8.97 -2.10 -6.67
C PHE A 352 -10.25 -2.44 -7.43
N TYR A 353 -10.63 -1.65 -8.43
CA TYR A 353 -12.00 -1.70 -8.94
C TYR A 353 -12.13 -2.10 -10.40
N HIS A 354 -11.06 -1.99 -11.19
CA HIS A 354 -11.07 -2.45 -12.57
C HIS A 354 -10.90 -3.97 -12.66
N SER A 355 -11.66 -4.66 -13.51
CA SER A 355 -11.64 -6.13 -13.64
C SER A 355 -10.34 -6.71 -14.22
N LYS A 356 -9.49 -5.88 -14.85
CA LYS A 356 -8.16 -6.28 -15.35
C LYS A 356 -7.08 -6.34 -14.25
N ASN A 357 -7.38 -5.88 -13.04
CA ASN A 357 -6.40 -5.87 -11.96
C ASN A 357 -6.27 -7.25 -11.30
N TRP A 358 -5.40 -7.34 -10.31
CA TRP A 358 -5.07 -8.59 -9.59
C TRP A 358 -6.27 -9.33 -8.97
N ASN A 359 -7.41 -8.66 -8.75
CA ASN A 359 -8.63 -9.28 -8.24
C ASN A 359 -9.41 -10.02 -9.31
N GLY A 360 -9.28 -9.62 -10.58
CA GLY A 360 -10.07 -10.14 -11.68
C GLY A 360 -11.57 -9.90 -11.53
N VAL A 361 -11.99 -8.94 -10.69
CA VAL A 361 -13.40 -8.71 -10.36
C VAL A 361 -13.76 -7.24 -10.52
N GLY A 362 -14.72 -7.00 -11.36
CA GLY A 362 -15.35 -5.73 -11.67
C GLY A 362 -16.64 -5.97 -12.44
N THR A 363 -17.18 -4.91 -12.98
CA THR A 363 -18.29 -4.99 -13.95
C THR A 363 -17.92 -4.13 -15.16
N PRO A 364 -18.41 -4.44 -16.37
CA PRO A 364 -18.13 -3.62 -17.54
C PRO A 364 -18.48 -2.15 -17.34
N GLU A 365 -19.46 -1.85 -16.52
CA GLU A 365 -19.85 -0.48 -16.19
C GLU A 365 -18.82 0.21 -15.30
N ILE A 366 -18.35 -0.47 -14.25
CA ILE A 366 -17.28 0.06 -13.38
C ILE A 366 -15.99 0.22 -14.15
N ASP A 367 -15.65 -0.74 -15.01
CA ASP A 367 -14.46 -0.66 -15.86
C ASP A 367 -14.51 0.58 -16.75
N ALA A 368 -15.64 0.84 -17.42
CA ALA A 368 -15.82 2.03 -18.24
C ALA A 368 -15.73 3.34 -17.42
N MET A 369 -16.21 3.34 -16.17
CA MET A 369 -16.09 4.50 -15.28
C MET A 369 -14.64 4.74 -14.85
N VAL A 370 -13.85 3.68 -14.60
CA VAL A 370 -12.43 3.77 -14.29
C VAL A 370 -11.67 4.28 -15.52
N ASP A 371 -11.91 3.73 -16.70
CA ASP A 371 -11.30 4.16 -17.97
C ASP A 371 -11.60 5.64 -18.28
N GLU A 372 -12.83 6.11 -18.01
CA GLU A 372 -13.19 7.52 -18.14
C GLU A 372 -12.41 8.38 -17.11
N MET A 373 -12.37 7.94 -15.86
CA MET A 373 -11.76 8.71 -14.78
C MET A 373 -10.29 9.04 -15.03
N VAL A 374 -9.51 8.11 -15.57
CA VAL A 374 -8.07 8.31 -15.84
C VAL A 374 -7.82 9.42 -16.87
N THR A 375 -8.83 9.76 -17.69
CA THR A 375 -8.74 10.84 -18.68
C THR A 375 -9.10 12.23 -18.12
N ILE A 376 -9.65 12.32 -16.89
CA ILE A 376 -10.12 13.57 -16.30
C ILE A 376 -8.91 14.33 -15.72
N LEU A 377 -8.59 15.47 -16.31
CA LEU A 377 -7.47 16.32 -15.89
C LEU A 377 -7.78 17.21 -14.66
N ASP A 378 -9.04 17.55 -14.46
CA ASP A 378 -9.50 18.34 -13.32
C ASP A 378 -9.56 17.48 -12.06
N ASP A 379 -8.82 17.86 -11.01
CA ASP A 379 -8.68 17.09 -9.77
C ASP A 379 -10.02 16.91 -9.03
N ALA A 380 -10.87 17.95 -9.02
CA ALA A 380 -12.16 17.87 -8.34
C ALA A 380 -13.12 16.92 -9.06
N LYS A 381 -13.21 17.02 -10.39
CA LYS A 381 -14.05 16.12 -11.19
C LYS A 381 -13.57 14.68 -11.14
N ARG A 382 -12.24 14.48 -11.15
CA ARG A 382 -11.67 13.15 -11.03
C ARG A 382 -11.96 12.54 -9.67
N ALA A 383 -11.82 13.30 -8.58
CA ALA A 383 -12.17 12.85 -7.24
C ALA A 383 -13.67 12.56 -7.08
N GLU A 384 -14.54 13.33 -7.73
CA GLU A 384 -15.98 13.03 -7.77
C GLU A 384 -16.25 11.71 -8.47
N LYS A 385 -15.62 11.47 -9.63
CA LYS A 385 -15.71 10.19 -10.35
C LYS A 385 -15.19 9.03 -9.50
N CYS A 386 -14.08 9.20 -8.75
CA CYS A 386 -13.59 8.21 -7.79
C CYS A 386 -14.66 7.85 -6.74
N ASN A 387 -15.33 8.84 -6.18
CA ASN A 387 -16.40 8.60 -5.20
C ASN A 387 -17.60 7.84 -5.81
N GLU A 388 -17.96 8.16 -7.06
CA GLU A 388 -19.03 7.44 -7.78
C GLU A 388 -18.68 5.97 -8.01
N ILE A 389 -17.44 5.71 -8.52
CA ILE A 389 -16.93 4.35 -8.75
C ILE A 389 -16.94 3.55 -7.46
N GLU A 390 -16.39 4.11 -6.39
CA GLU A 390 -16.28 3.43 -5.11
C GLU A 390 -17.65 3.12 -4.50
N LYS A 391 -18.57 4.09 -4.51
CA LYS A 391 -19.94 3.90 -4.04
C LYS A 391 -20.68 2.82 -4.83
N LYS A 392 -20.51 2.79 -6.15
CA LYS A 392 -21.08 1.77 -7.00
C LYS A 392 -20.51 0.40 -6.70
N HIS A 393 -19.17 0.28 -6.61
CA HIS A 393 -18.51 -0.96 -6.26
C HIS A 393 -18.94 -1.48 -4.88
N MET A 394 -19.01 -0.62 -3.87
CA MET A 394 -19.44 -0.99 -2.52
C MET A 394 -20.92 -1.39 -2.42
N SER A 395 -21.75 -1.02 -3.40
CA SER A 395 -23.17 -1.39 -3.44
C SER A 395 -23.49 -2.58 -4.33
N GLU A 396 -22.71 -2.83 -5.38
CA GLU A 396 -23.02 -3.82 -6.42
C GLU A 396 -22.04 -5.00 -6.45
N VAL A 397 -20.77 -4.78 -6.09
CA VAL A 397 -19.73 -5.81 -6.15
C VAL A 397 -19.31 -6.28 -4.75
N CYS A 398 -19.10 -5.36 -3.81
CA CYS A 398 -18.85 -5.62 -2.38
C CYS A 398 -17.64 -6.53 -2.13
N LEU A 399 -16.43 -6.06 -2.46
CA LEU A 399 -15.20 -6.86 -2.27
C LEU A 399 -14.24 -6.30 -1.22
N PHE A 400 -14.13 -4.98 -1.09
CA PHE A 400 -13.16 -4.34 -0.19
C PHE A 400 -13.86 -3.57 0.90
N ILE A 401 -13.56 -3.90 2.15
CA ILE A 401 -14.12 -3.25 3.34
C ILE A 401 -13.02 -2.45 4.02
N PRO A 402 -12.95 -1.12 3.88
CA PRO A 402 -12.03 -0.31 4.64
C PRO A 402 -12.48 -0.24 6.10
N PHE A 403 -11.59 -0.48 7.05
CA PHE A 403 -11.91 -0.34 8.47
C PHE A 403 -10.76 0.20 9.33
N LEU A 404 -9.56 0.33 8.79
CA LEU A 404 -8.40 0.84 9.50
C LEU A 404 -7.71 1.95 8.71
N ASN A 405 -7.64 3.12 9.32
CA ASN A 405 -6.73 4.18 8.95
C ASN A 405 -6.29 4.83 10.26
N GLY A 406 -5.07 4.68 10.64
CA GLY A 406 -4.68 5.06 11.97
C GLY A 406 -3.26 5.58 12.09
N PRO A 407 -2.85 5.90 13.32
CA PRO A 407 -1.56 6.49 13.58
C PRO A 407 -0.42 5.52 13.31
N ASP A 408 0.72 6.10 12.94
CA ASP A 408 2.01 5.45 12.99
C ASP A 408 2.82 6.05 14.15
N PHE A 409 3.51 5.22 14.91
CA PHE A 409 4.32 5.63 16.05
C PHE A 409 5.72 5.08 15.92
N LYS A 410 6.70 5.98 16.11
CA LYS A 410 8.11 5.61 16.18
C LYS A 410 8.72 6.22 17.45
N ALA A 411 9.42 5.41 18.22
CA ALA A 411 10.27 5.92 19.27
C ALA A 411 11.61 6.33 18.64
N CYS A 412 12.01 7.57 18.86
CA CYS A 412 13.22 8.16 18.29
C CYS A 412 14.06 8.81 19.39
N ARG A 413 15.38 8.92 19.17
CA ARG A 413 16.23 9.78 20.00
C ARG A 413 15.82 11.24 19.75
N PRO A 414 15.65 12.07 20.80
CA PRO A 414 15.09 13.44 20.66
C PRO A 414 15.90 14.35 19.73
N LYS A 415 17.24 14.17 19.69
CA LYS A 415 18.12 14.96 18.83
C LYS A 415 18.18 14.51 17.36
N LEU A 416 17.56 13.40 17.00
CA LEU A 416 17.50 12.96 15.61
C LEU A 416 16.48 13.81 14.86
N ALA A 417 16.94 14.73 14.03
CA ALA A 417 16.08 15.62 13.25
C ALA A 417 15.61 14.99 11.93
N ASN A 418 14.45 15.43 11.43
CA ASN A 418 13.88 15.07 10.14
C ASN A 418 13.58 13.57 9.93
N TYR A 419 13.55 12.79 11.00
CA TYR A 419 13.10 11.40 10.99
C TYR A 419 11.72 11.29 11.68
N GLY A 420 10.81 10.48 11.14
CA GLY A 420 9.49 10.30 11.74
C GLY A 420 8.57 9.47 10.86
N ALA A 421 7.28 9.58 11.11
CA ALA A 421 6.22 8.96 10.31
C ALA A 421 5.61 10.02 9.39
N PHE A 422 5.71 9.81 8.08
CA PHE A 422 5.23 10.75 7.05
C PHE A 422 4.13 10.10 6.23
N LEU A 423 3.09 10.89 5.88
CA LEU A 423 1.93 10.36 5.17
C LEU A 423 2.25 10.05 3.68
N PHE A 424 2.56 11.08 2.89
CA PHE A 424 2.83 10.93 1.44
C PHE A 424 4.25 11.31 1.04
N ARG A 425 5.04 11.71 2.01
CA ARG A 425 6.42 12.09 1.76
C ARG A 425 7.31 10.91 2.11
N SER A 426 8.08 10.45 1.17
CA SER A 426 9.20 9.55 1.45
C SER A 426 10.20 10.26 2.36
N LEU A 427 10.87 9.49 3.22
CA LEU A 427 11.92 10.00 4.08
C LEU A 427 13.09 10.51 3.22
N ASP A 428 13.36 11.80 3.32
CA ASP A 428 14.54 12.39 2.68
C ASP A 428 15.76 12.21 3.58
N TRP A 429 16.48 11.12 3.34
CA TRP A 429 17.65 10.74 4.11
C TRP A 429 18.79 11.77 4.05
N SER A 430 18.86 12.63 3.01
CA SER A 430 19.86 13.69 2.93
C SER A 430 19.70 14.75 4.02
N THR A 431 18.47 14.93 4.51
CA THR A 431 18.12 15.92 5.53
C THR A 431 18.13 15.37 6.96
N VAL A 432 18.09 14.04 7.13
CA VAL A 432 18.16 13.41 8.46
C VAL A 432 19.53 13.68 9.09
N GLY A 433 19.53 14.12 10.34
CA GLY A 433 20.79 14.43 11.05
C GLY A 433 20.59 14.62 12.54
N TRP A 434 21.71 14.80 13.24
CA TRP A 434 21.71 15.08 14.66
C TRP A 434 21.74 16.58 14.94
N MET A 435 20.84 17.03 15.81
CA MET A 435 20.88 18.40 16.33
C MET A 435 22.02 18.54 17.33
N ALA A 436 22.66 19.71 17.31
CA ALA A 436 23.75 20.07 18.22
C ALA A 436 23.31 20.06 19.71
#